data_7c7429f40a1c3059f3fa550813baeb6a
#
_entry.id   7c7429f40a1c3059f3fa550813baeb6a
#
_cell.length_a   1.000
_cell.length_b   1.000
_cell.length_c   1.000
_cell.angle_alpha   90.00
_cell.angle_beta   90.00
_cell.angle_gamma   90.00
#
_symmetry.space_group_name_H-M   'P 1'
#
loop_
_entity.id
_entity.type
_entity.pdbx_description
1 polymer ?
#
loop_
_entity_poly.entity_id
_entity_poly.type
_entity_poly.pdbx_seq_one_letter_code
_entity_poly.pdbx_strand_id
1 'polypeptide(L)'
;MKSHRLPLSEEFIAYKNEDASVIGGAILVGKTLDADLDRTWVLRQIERLATDVISSDKVMHLDTMLRVLRDAGFRGASDYYQYSNSNIESVLKTFTGIPISLAVVLLSLADELGLSHEGINFPGHFLVNIDKRLVDPFSMTLVRESTLENWLKRLSTSREAALLRANSLQIVMRMLNNLKALAVMRLDFPKALDFSGYQLLVADDVFSLYLERAELWVKLDVPTMAIKELELALSLAPNDGAISALKKQIETLSGTSSKLH
;
A
#
# COMPACT_ATOMS: atom_id res chain seq x y z
N MET A 1 19.33 23.77 7.30
CA MET A 1 18.67 22.53 7.73
C MET A 1 19.18 21.40 6.87
N LYS A 2 19.76 20.33 7.45
CA LYS A 2 20.11 19.12 6.69
C LYS A 2 18.79 18.57 6.13
N SER A 3 18.70 18.36 4.81
CA SER A 3 17.61 17.64 4.18
C SER A 3 17.44 16.32 4.94
N HIS A 4 16.28 16.08 5.53
CA HIS A 4 15.99 14.82 6.19
C HIS A 4 15.77 13.79 5.07
N ARG A 5 16.90 13.16 4.66
CA ARG A 5 16.87 12.10 3.65
C ARG A 5 16.28 10.87 4.32
N LEU A 6 15.21 10.34 3.75
CA LEU A 6 14.62 9.08 4.21
C LEU A 6 15.65 7.95 4.04
N PRO A 7 15.83 7.06 5.05
CA PRO A 7 16.89 6.05 5.04
C PRO A 7 16.89 5.14 3.81
N LEU A 8 15.71 4.78 3.28
CA LEU A 8 15.54 3.85 2.15
C LEU A 8 15.26 4.55 0.81
N SER A 9 15.66 5.83 0.66
CA SER A 9 15.33 6.61 -0.54
C SER A 9 15.91 5.99 -1.82
N GLU A 10 17.15 5.51 -1.77
CA GLU A 10 17.81 4.92 -2.94
C GLU A 10 17.16 3.61 -3.37
N GLU A 11 16.78 2.78 -2.40
CA GLU A 11 16.10 1.51 -2.64
C GLU A 11 14.70 1.70 -3.24
N PHE A 12 13.94 2.70 -2.77
CA PHE A 12 12.63 3.01 -3.35
C PHE A 12 12.75 3.58 -4.77
N ILE A 13 13.75 4.42 -5.04
CA ILE A 13 14.02 4.94 -6.40
C ILE A 13 14.45 3.80 -7.34
N ALA A 14 15.34 2.92 -6.89
CA ALA A 14 15.75 1.74 -7.65
C ALA A 14 14.54 0.84 -7.95
N TYR A 15 13.71 0.56 -6.94
CA TYR A 15 12.48 -0.22 -7.08
C TYR A 15 11.53 0.35 -8.13
N LYS A 16 11.38 1.69 -8.21
CA LYS A 16 10.53 2.33 -9.23
C LYS A 16 11.07 2.10 -10.65
N ASN A 17 12.38 2.11 -10.81
CA ASN A 17 13.05 2.07 -12.12
C ASN A 17 13.28 0.64 -12.66
N GLU A 18 13.17 -0.38 -11.81
CA GLU A 18 13.32 -1.78 -12.17
C GLU A 18 11.94 -2.43 -12.36
N ASP A 19 11.88 -3.55 -13.07
CA ASP A 19 10.65 -4.37 -13.18
C ASP A 19 10.47 -5.15 -11.86
N ALA A 20 9.89 -4.48 -10.90
CA ALA A 20 9.98 -4.80 -9.49
C ALA A 20 8.91 -5.80 -9.06
N SER A 21 9.33 -6.89 -8.38
CA SER A 21 8.43 -7.91 -7.85
C SER A 21 7.55 -7.37 -6.71
N VAL A 22 6.34 -7.91 -6.58
CA VAL A 22 5.40 -7.55 -5.50
C VAL A 22 6.02 -7.79 -4.12
N ILE A 23 6.71 -8.93 -3.93
CA ILE A 23 7.35 -9.26 -2.66
C ILE A 23 8.52 -8.32 -2.35
N GLY A 24 9.30 -7.91 -3.37
CA GLY A 24 10.38 -6.93 -3.21
C GLY A 24 9.87 -5.60 -2.68
N GLY A 25 8.76 -5.11 -3.22
CA GLY A 25 8.10 -3.90 -2.75
C GLY A 25 7.57 -4.01 -1.33
N ALA A 26 6.96 -5.14 -0.98
CA ALA A 26 6.47 -5.38 0.38
C ALA A 26 7.61 -5.47 1.41
N ILE A 27 8.76 -6.02 1.03
CA ILE A 27 9.98 -6.02 1.85
C ILE A 27 10.46 -4.58 2.10
N LEU A 28 10.51 -3.73 1.06
CA LEU A 28 10.87 -2.32 1.23
C LEU A 28 9.92 -1.58 2.17
N VAL A 29 8.62 -1.78 2.00
CA VAL A 29 7.61 -1.21 2.91
C VAL A 29 7.81 -1.74 4.32
N GLY A 30 8.06 -3.04 4.50
CA GLY A 30 8.35 -3.65 5.80
C GLY A 30 9.59 -3.02 6.47
N LYS A 31 10.65 -2.74 5.72
CA LYS A 31 11.86 -2.08 6.21
C LYS A 31 11.63 -0.63 6.70
N THR A 32 10.58 0.05 6.25
CA THR A 32 10.20 1.36 6.81
C THR A 32 9.69 1.27 8.25
N LEU A 33 9.29 0.07 8.68
CA LEU A 33 8.80 -0.24 10.03
C LEU A 33 9.87 -0.90 10.89
N ASP A 34 10.69 -1.75 10.28
CA ASP A 34 11.74 -2.54 10.92
C ASP A 34 12.94 -2.62 9.96
N ALA A 35 13.99 -1.87 10.26
CA ALA A 35 15.20 -1.81 9.43
C ALA A 35 15.94 -3.17 9.35
N ASP A 36 15.77 -4.02 10.38
CA ASP A 36 16.41 -5.32 10.51
C ASP A 36 15.61 -6.47 9.83
N LEU A 37 14.52 -6.15 9.11
CA LEU A 37 13.72 -7.12 8.37
C LEU A 37 14.62 -8.04 7.53
N ASP A 38 14.54 -9.35 7.77
CA ASP A 38 15.31 -10.37 7.06
C ASP A 38 14.68 -10.72 5.69
N ARG A 39 15.16 -10.01 4.66
CA ARG A 39 14.75 -10.27 3.26
C ARG A 39 14.89 -11.74 2.87
N THR A 40 16.01 -12.37 3.26
CA THR A 40 16.32 -13.74 2.86
C THR A 40 15.35 -14.73 3.51
N TRP A 41 15.02 -14.50 4.77
CA TRP A 41 14.02 -15.30 5.48
C TRP A 41 12.64 -15.15 4.82
N VAL A 42 12.21 -13.93 4.50
CA VAL A 42 10.92 -13.67 3.83
C VAL A 42 10.81 -14.47 2.52
N LEU A 43 11.83 -14.38 1.65
CA LEU A 43 11.83 -15.10 0.37
C LEU A 43 11.78 -16.62 0.57
N ARG A 44 12.59 -17.16 1.50
CA ARG A 44 12.55 -18.61 1.84
C ARG A 44 11.19 -19.07 2.35
N GLN A 45 10.43 -18.22 3.07
CA GLN A 45 9.08 -18.59 3.51
C GLN A 45 8.11 -18.71 2.34
N ILE A 46 8.20 -17.85 1.34
CA ILE A 46 7.39 -17.95 0.10
C ILE A 46 7.75 -19.25 -0.66
N GLU A 47 9.04 -19.51 -0.87
CA GLU A 47 9.53 -20.74 -1.50
C GLU A 47 9.06 -22.01 -0.74
N ARG A 48 9.09 -21.98 0.59
CA ARG A 48 8.60 -23.08 1.43
C ARG A 48 7.09 -23.30 1.25
N LEU A 49 6.29 -22.22 1.27
CA LEU A 49 4.85 -22.33 1.03
C LEU A 49 4.56 -22.90 -0.37
N ALA A 50 5.33 -22.52 -1.39
CA ALA A 50 5.22 -23.09 -2.72
C ALA A 50 5.50 -24.60 -2.72
N THR A 51 6.57 -25.01 -2.02
CA THR A 51 6.91 -26.43 -1.84
C THR A 51 5.79 -27.20 -1.14
N ASP A 52 5.17 -26.63 -0.11
CA ASP A 52 4.05 -27.25 0.62
C ASP A 52 2.83 -27.44 -0.31
N VAL A 53 2.54 -26.46 -1.19
CA VAL A 53 1.46 -26.56 -2.19
C VAL A 53 1.76 -27.67 -3.20
N ILE A 54 2.96 -27.70 -3.77
CA ILE A 54 3.39 -28.70 -4.77
C ILE A 54 3.33 -30.12 -4.16
N SER A 55 3.73 -30.27 -2.90
CA SER A 55 3.73 -31.56 -2.20
C SER A 55 2.32 -32.03 -1.82
N SER A 56 1.35 -31.10 -1.73
CA SER A 56 -0.02 -31.40 -1.30
C SER A 56 -0.91 -31.94 -2.41
N ASP A 57 -0.58 -31.68 -3.68
CA ASP A 57 -1.34 -32.15 -4.83
C ASP A 57 -0.45 -32.24 -6.07
N LYS A 58 -0.70 -33.25 -6.92
CA LYS A 58 0.04 -33.43 -8.19
C LYS A 58 -0.34 -32.38 -9.25
N VAL A 59 -1.48 -31.73 -9.10
CA VAL A 59 -1.97 -30.69 -9.98
C VAL A 59 -2.04 -29.40 -9.19
N MET A 60 -1.28 -28.39 -9.65
CA MET A 60 -1.27 -27.06 -9.02
C MET A 60 -2.56 -26.33 -9.35
N HIS A 61 -3.42 -26.21 -8.34
CA HIS A 61 -4.68 -25.47 -8.45
C HIS A 61 -4.77 -24.39 -7.38
N LEU A 62 -5.43 -23.29 -7.72
CA LEU A 62 -5.75 -22.24 -6.76
C LEU A 62 -6.42 -22.79 -5.48
N ASP A 63 -7.30 -23.78 -5.61
CA ASP A 63 -7.98 -24.37 -4.45
C ASP A 63 -7.02 -25.07 -3.49
N THR A 64 -5.99 -25.76 -4.01
CA THR A 64 -4.91 -26.36 -3.19
C THR A 64 -4.10 -25.29 -2.50
N MET A 65 -3.71 -24.21 -3.22
CA MET A 65 -2.99 -23.08 -2.65
C MET A 65 -3.78 -22.42 -1.51
N LEU A 66 -5.06 -22.12 -1.72
CA LEU A 66 -5.92 -21.53 -0.68
C LEU A 66 -6.12 -22.46 0.51
N ARG A 67 -6.23 -23.79 0.28
CA ARG A 67 -6.33 -24.78 1.36
C ARG A 67 -5.05 -24.81 2.20
N VAL A 68 -3.88 -24.92 1.57
CA VAL A 68 -2.58 -24.94 2.26
C VAL A 68 -2.39 -23.66 3.10
N LEU A 69 -2.71 -22.50 2.57
CA LEU A 69 -2.62 -21.23 3.32
C LEU A 69 -3.56 -21.21 4.52
N ARG A 70 -4.82 -21.64 4.37
CA ARG A 70 -5.76 -21.72 5.49
C ARG A 70 -5.33 -22.72 6.55
N ASP A 71 -4.84 -23.91 6.13
CA ASP A 71 -4.35 -24.96 7.03
C ASP A 71 -3.10 -24.50 7.79
N ALA A 72 -2.23 -23.69 7.17
CA ALA A 72 -1.12 -23.00 7.83
C ALA A 72 -1.55 -21.89 8.80
N GLY A 73 -2.81 -21.44 8.74
CA GLY A 73 -3.38 -20.45 9.65
C GLY A 73 -3.50 -19.05 9.08
N PHE A 74 -3.24 -18.83 7.79
CA PHE A 74 -3.39 -17.51 7.17
C PHE A 74 -4.83 -17.01 7.23
N ARG A 75 -5.01 -15.80 7.75
CA ARG A 75 -6.32 -15.15 7.92
C ARG A 75 -6.18 -13.65 8.11
N GLY A 76 -7.28 -12.93 7.96
CA GLY A 76 -7.37 -11.53 8.33
C GLY A 76 -7.08 -11.29 9.82
N ALA A 77 -6.38 -10.20 10.11
CA ALA A 77 -6.07 -9.79 11.47
C ALA A 77 -7.34 -9.35 12.22
N SER A 78 -7.52 -9.83 13.45
CA SER A 78 -8.62 -9.41 14.34
C SER A 78 -8.43 -7.96 14.82
N ASP A 79 -7.20 -7.56 15.12
CA ASP A 79 -6.83 -6.16 15.38
C ASP A 79 -6.23 -5.59 14.08
N TYR A 80 -7.10 -4.94 13.32
CA TYR A 80 -6.75 -4.40 11.99
C TYR A 80 -5.70 -3.28 12.06
N TYR A 81 -5.71 -2.48 13.11
CA TYR A 81 -4.97 -1.21 13.21
C TYR A 81 -3.58 -1.34 13.84
N GLN A 82 -2.83 -2.39 13.45
CA GLN A 82 -1.45 -2.60 13.87
C GLN A 82 -0.48 -2.46 12.68
N TYR A 83 0.67 -1.79 12.91
CA TYR A 83 1.74 -1.68 11.89
C TYR A 83 2.26 -3.05 11.44
N SER A 84 2.34 -4.02 12.35
CA SER A 84 2.77 -5.39 12.07
C SER A 84 1.95 -6.08 10.98
N ASN A 85 0.66 -5.71 10.82
CA ASN A 85 -0.21 -6.27 9.78
C ASN A 85 0.20 -5.81 8.35
N SER A 86 1.03 -4.77 8.22
CA SER A 86 1.59 -4.28 6.96
C SER A 86 3.07 -4.66 6.78
N ASN A 87 3.72 -5.26 7.78
CA ASN A 87 5.08 -5.77 7.69
C ASN A 87 5.04 -7.22 7.22
N ILE A 88 5.57 -7.48 6.02
CA ILE A 88 5.47 -8.80 5.38
C ILE A 88 6.16 -9.90 6.18
N GLU A 89 7.25 -9.62 6.88
CA GLU A 89 7.91 -10.57 7.75
C GLU A 89 7.02 -10.95 8.94
N SER A 90 6.39 -9.95 9.58
CA SER A 90 5.43 -10.17 10.67
C SER A 90 4.23 -10.97 10.18
N VAL A 91 3.69 -10.68 9.00
CA VAL A 91 2.57 -11.43 8.39
C VAL A 91 2.93 -12.89 8.18
N LEU A 92 4.13 -13.18 7.67
CA LEU A 92 4.61 -14.55 7.46
C LEU A 92 4.91 -15.29 8.78
N LYS A 93 5.28 -14.58 9.85
CA LYS A 93 5.50 -15.15 11.19
C LYS A 93 4.19 -15.46 11.93
N THR A 94 3.20 -14.61 11.77
CA THR A 94 1.94 -14.69 12.53
C THR A 94 0.78 -15.27 11.74
N PHE A 95 0.95 -15.42 10.42
CA PHE A 95 -0.09 -15.82 9.46
C PHE A 95 -1.31 -14.90 9.46
N THR A 96 -1.15 -13.67 9.95
CA THR A 96 -2.24 -12.67 10.00
C THR A 96 -1.82 -11.37 9.36
N GLY A 97 -2.77 -10.71 8.66
CA GLY A 97 -2.51 -9.45 8.00
C GLY A 97 -3.78 -8.70 7.59
N ILE A 98 -3.60 -7.57 6.95
CA ILE A 98 -4.68 -6.82 6.29
C ILE A 98 -4.82 -7.30 4.83
N PRO A 99 -5.93 -6.97 4.12
CA PRO A 99 -6.15 -7.48 2.76
C PRO A 99 -4.96 -7.31 1.81
N ILE A 100 -4.29 -6.16 1.82
CA ILE A 100 -3.17 -5.89 0.91
C ILE A 100 -1.91 -6.71 1.24
N SER A 101 -1.57 -6.91 2.51
CA SER A 101 -0.40 -7.69 2.90
C SER A 101 -0.61 -9.20 2.69
N LEU A 102 -1.83 -9.68 2.90
CA LEU A 102 -2.22 -11.05 2.56
C LEU A 102 -2.29 -11.26 1.05
N ALA A 103 -2.71 -10.24 0.28
CA ALA A 103 -2.64 -10.26 -1.18
C ALA A 103 -1.19 -10.39 -1.68
N VAL A 104 -0.24 -9.71 -1.06
CA VAL A 104 1.19 -9.88 -1.39
C VAL A 104 1.62 -11.33 -1.24
N VAL A 105 1.22 -12.01 -0.14
CA VAL A 105 1.53 -13.45 0.04
C VAL A 105 0.92 -14.29 -1.08
N LEU A 106 -0.36 -14.06 -1.41
CA LEU A 106 -1.05 -14.79 -2.49
C LEU A 106 -0.42 -14.56 -3.85
N LEU A 107 -0.10 -13.30 -4.20
CA LEU A 107 0.50 -12.94 -5.49
C LEU A 107 1.91 -13.53 -5.61
N SER A 108 2.73 -13.44 -4.55
CA SER A 108 4.08 -13.97 -4.56
C SER A 108 4.09 -15.51 -4.63
N LEU A 109 3.16 -16.16 -3.94
CA LEU A 109 3.02 -17.60 -4.01
C LEU A 109 2.50 -18.06 -5.39
N ALA A 110 1.56 -17.33 -6.00
CA ALA A 110 1.07 -17.61 -7.34
C ALA A 110 2.18 -17.45 -8.39
N ASP A 111 3.06 -16.45 -8.23
CA ASP A 111 4.24 -16.25 -9.07
C ASP A 111 5.20 -17.45 -8.99
N GLU A 112 5.58 -17.89 -7.79
CA GLU A 112 6.43 -19.07 -7.55
C GLU A 112 5.84 -20.37 -8.12
N LEU A 113 4.51 -20.47 -8.15
CA LEU A 113 3.79 -21.62 -8.70
C LEU A 113 3.53 -21.51 -10.21
N GLY A 114 3.90 -20.40 -10.86
CA GLY A 114 3.66 -20.17 -12.28
C GLY A 114 2.17 -19.99 -12.64
N LEU A 115 1.32 -19.63 -11.67
CA LEU A 115 -0.11 -19.36 -11.88
C LEU A 115 -0.29 -17.95 -12.42
N SER A 116 -1.25 -17.74 -13.33
CA SER A 116 -1.56 -16.37 -13.76
C SER A 116 -2.18 -15.59 -12.60
N HIS A 117 -1.66 -14.38 -12.32
CA HIS A 117 -2.11 -13.63 -11.17
C HIS A 117 -2.07 -12.12 -11.40
N GLU A 118 -2.96 -11.40 -10.70
CA GLU A 118 -3.08 -9.95 -10.75
C GLU A 118 -3.63 -9.43 -9.43
N GLY A 119 -3.06 -8.31 -8.93
CA GLY A 119 -3.67 -7.52 -7.86
C GLY A 119 -4.86 -6.73 -8.42
N ILE A 120 -5.92 -6.58 -7.63
CA ILE A 120 -7.12 -5.83 -8.00
C ILE A 120 -7.35 -4.72 -6.98
N ASN A 121 -7.29 -3.47 -7.47
CA ASN A 121 -7.48 -2.29 -6.63
C ASN A 121 -8.97 -2.00 -6.39
N PHE A 122 -9.67 -2.93 -5.73
CA PHE A 122 -11.10 -2.81 -5.46
C PHE A 122 -11.37 -1.67 -4.47
N PRO A 123 -12.39 -0.79 -4.70
CA PRO A 123 -12.72 0.31 -3.80
C PRO A 123 -13.05 -0.17 -2.39
N GLY A 124 -12.33 0.35 -1.39
CA GLY A 124 -12.49 -0.03 0.02
C GLY A 124 -11.95 -1.42 0.38
N HIS A 125 -11.44 -2.19 -0.60
CA HIS A 125 -10.90 -3.53 -0.40
C HIS A 125 -9.70 -3.76 -1.33
N PHE A 126 -8.95 -4.84 -1.13
CA PHE A 126 -7.95 -5.29 -2.09
C PHE A 126 -8.22 -6.77 -2.39
N LEU A 127 -8.35 -7.11 -3.67
CA LEU A 127 -8.63 -8.47 -4.11
C LEU A 127 -7.46 -8.99 -4.96
N VAL A 128 -7.47 -10.28 -5.26
CA VAL A 128 -6.50 -10.92 -6.14
C VAL A 128 -7.24 -11.73 -7.19
N ASN A 129 -6.82 -11.64 -8.43
CA ASN A 129 -7.27 -12.53 -9.50
C ASN A 129 -6.18 -13.57 -9.75
N ILE A 130 -6.47 -14.84 -9.55
CA ILE A 130 -5.56 -15.96 -9.81
C ILE A 130 -6.30 -16.96 -10.70
N ASP A 131 -5.70 -17.30 -11.83
CA ASP A 131 -6.30 -18.18 -12.86
C ASP A 131 -7.74 -17.80 -13.22
N LYS A 132 -7.95 -16.48 -13.42
CA LYS A 132 -9.26 -15.88 -13.77
C LYS A 132 -10.33 -16.03 -12.68
N ARG A 133 -9.95 -16.36 -11.47
CA ARG A 133 -10.83 -16.51 -10.30
C ARG A 133 -10.51 -15.45 -9.26
N LEU A 134 -11.52 -14.72 -8.82
CA LEU A 134 -11.36 -13.64 -7.85
C LEU A 134 -11.28 -14.20 -6.43
N VAL A 135 -10.27 -13.78 -5.68
CA VAL A 135 -10.00 -14.20 -4.30
C VAL A 135 -10.07 -13.00 -3.37
N ASP A 136 -10.70 -13.16 -2.23
CA ASP A 136 -10.59 -12.25 -1.10
C ASP A 136 -9.42 -12.71 -0.19
N PRO A 137 -8.32 -11.95 -0.14
CA PRO A 137 -7.16 -12.29 0.68
C PRO A 137 -7.47 -12.31 2.18
N PHE A 138 -8.42 -11.49 2.63
CA PHE A 138 -8.73 -11.38 4.05
C PHE A 138 -9.38 -12.63 4.62
N SER A 139 -10.27 -13.24 3.84
CA SER A 139 -10.92 -14.50 4.18
C SER A 139 -10.22 -15.73 3.61
N MET A 140 -9.21 -15.56 2.74
CA MET A 140 -8.56 -16.64 1.97
C MET A 140 -9.57 -17.50 1.20
N THR A 141 -10.58 -16.88 0.60
CA THR A 141 -11.66 -17.58 -0.11
C THR A 141 -11.94 -16.95 -1.48
N LEU A 142 -12.57 -17.75 -2.35
CA LEU A 142 -13.07 -17.25 -3.61
C LEU A 142 -14.24 -16.28 -3.38
N VAL A 143 -14.24 -15.18 -4.14
CA VAL A 143 -15.36 -14.24 -4.17
C VAL A 143 -16.46 -14.81 -5.06
N ARG A 144 -17.63 -15.03 -4.48
CA ARG A 144 -18.81 -15.49 -5.23
C ARG A 144 -19.36 -14.35 -6.08
N GLU A 145 -19.89 -14.67 -7.25
CA GLU A 145 -20.49 -13.69 -8.16
C GLU A 145 -21.57 -12.83 -7.47
N SER A 146 -22.47 -13.46 -6.71
CA SER A 146 -23.49 -12.73 -5.94
C SER A 146 -22.91 -11.76 -4.90
N THR A 147 -21.77 -12.10 -4.31
CA THR A 147 -21.06 -11.21 -3.37
C THR A 147 -20.48 -10.00 -4.10
N LEU A 148 -19.83 -10.22 -5.24
CA LEU A 148 -19.27 -9.16 -6.07
C LEU A 148 -20.36 -8.20 -6.55
N GLU A 149 -21.47 -8.72 -7.06
CA GLU A 149 -22.63 -7.91 -7.49
C GLU A 149 -23.18 -7.04 -6.36
N ASN A 150 -23.29 -7.58 -5.14
CA ASN A 150 -23.73 -6.83 -3.98
C ASN A 150 -22.77 -5.71 -3.61
N TRP A 151 -21.45 -5.95 -3.72
CA TRP A 151 -20.44 -4.91 -3.49
C TRP A 151 -20.53 -3.80 -4.55
N LEU A 152 -20.64 -4.16 -5.82
CA LEU A 152 -20.78 -3.19 -6.91
C LEU A 152 -22.02 -2.32 -6.78
N LYS A 153 -23.16 -2.90 -6.38
CA LYS A 153 -24.39 -2.15 -6.10
C LYS A 153 -24.21 -1.15 -4.97
N ARG A 154 -23.58 -1.54 -3.86
CA ARG A 154 -23.32 -0.64 -2.73
C ARG A 154 -22.40 0.52 -3.08
N LEU A 155 -21.42 0.28 -3.93
CA LEU A 155 -20.45 1.27 -4.38
C LEU A 155 -20.98 2.14 -5.53
N SER A 156 -22.14 1.81 -6.12
CA SER A 156 -22.67 2.47 -7.31
C SER A 156 -21.65 2.59 -8.45
N THR A 157 -20.87 1.52 -8.67
CA THR A 157 -19.78 1.48 -9.64
C THR A 157 -19.95 0.32 -10.63
N SER A 158 -19.37 0.45 -11.81
CA SER A 158 -19.35 -0.66 -12.79
C SER A 158 -18.29 -1.70 -12.40
N ARG A 159 -18.45 -2.91 -12.93
CA ARG A 159 -17.48 -4.00 -12.74
C ARG A 159 -16.10 -3.62 -13.27
N GLU A 160 -16.03 -3.01 -14.46
CA GLU A 160 -14.80 -2.61 -15.11
C GLU A 160 -14.05 -1.57 -14.28
N ALA A 161 -14.76 -0.58 -13.72
CA ALA A 161 -14.18 0.44 -12.87
C ALA A 161 -13.73 -0.11 -11.51
N ALA A 162 -14.42 -1.12 -10.96
CA ALA A 162 -14.09 -1.71 -9.67
C ALA A 162 -12.96 -2.74 -9.73
N LEU A 163 -12.79 -3.43 -10.87
CA LEU A 163 -11.81 -4.51 -11.04
C LEU A 163 -10.54 -4.04 -11.77
N LEU A 164 -10.09 -2.80 -11.50
CA LEU A 164 -8.86 -2.28 -12.07
C LEU A 164 -7.66 -3.05 -11.52
N ARG A 165 -6.79 -3.47 -12.43
CA ARG A 165 -5.54 -4.16 -12.09
C ARG A 165 -4.61 -3.21 -11.34
N ALA A 166 -3.89 -3.75 -10.38
CA ALA A 166 -2.86 -3.04 -9.65
C ALA A 166 -1.50 -3.65 -9.99
N ASN A 167 -0.59 -2.84 -10.51
CA ASN A 167 0.81 -3.21 -10.68
C ASN A 167 1.57 -3.17 -9.33
N SER A 168 2.82 -3.61 -9.32
CA SER A 168 3.65 -3.68 -8.11
C SER A 168 3.84 -2.32 -7.44
N LEU A 169 4.01 -1.22 -8.20
CA LEU A 169 4.12 0.14 -7.66
C LEU A 169 2.81 0.60 -6.99
N GLN A 170 1.67 0.30 -7.60
CA GLN A 170 0.36 0.62 -7.03
C GLN A 170 0.08 -0.17 -5.74
N ILE A 171 0.59 -1.41 -5.64
CA ILE A 171 0.54 -2.21 -4.41
C ILE A 171 1.37 -1.55 -3.32
N VAL A 172 2.62 -1.17 -3.61
CA VAL A 172 3.50 -0.43 -2.68
C VAL A 172 2.87 0.88 -2.23
N MET A 173 2.35 1.67 -3.18
CA MET A 173 1.63 2.91 -2.88
C MET A 173 0.47 2.69 -1.92
N ARG A 174 -0.32 1.64 -2.11
CA ARG A 174 -1.44 1.31 -1.25
C ARG A 174 -1.00 0.83 0.13
N MET A 175 0.09 0.05 0.22
CA MET A 175 0.68 -0.34 1.51
C MET A 175 1.16 0.88 2.30
N LEU A 176 1.91 1.79 1.66
CA LEU A 176 2.35 3.04 2.26
C LEU A 176 1.17 3.94 2.68
N ASN A 177 0.10 3.98 1.87
CA ASN A 177 -1.11 4.72 2.21
C ASN A 177 -1.82 4.19 3.46
N ASN A 178 -1.89 2.86 3.61
CA ASN A 178 -2.44 2.24 4.82
C ASN A 178 -1.59 2.59 6.07
N LEU A 179 -0.26 2.58 5.94
CA LEU A 179 0.65 2.96 7.02
C LEU A 179 0.53 4.45 7.37
N LYS A 180 0.46 5.34 6.35
CA LYS A 180 0.22 6.76 6.53
C LYS A 180 -1.11 7.03 7.23
N ALA A 181 -2.19 6.39 6.79
CA ALA A 181 -3.51 6.53 7.40
C ALA A 181 -3.50 6.07 8.87
N LEU A 182 -2.81 4.97 9.18
CA LEU A 182 -2.65 4.49 10.55
C LEU A 182 -1.84 5.47 11.41
N ALA A 183 -0.78 6.06 10.88
CA ALA A 183 0.00 7.09 11.57
C ALA A 183 -0.86 8.34 11.87
N VAL A 184 -1.64 8.81 10.89
CA VAL A 184 -2.57 9.92 11.06
C VAL A 184 -3.62 9.61 12.14
N MET A 185 -4.21 8.42 12.12
CA MET A 185 -5.17 7.98 13.14
C MET A 185 -4.56 7.96 14.55
N ARG A 186 -3.26 7.65 14.65
CA ARG A 186 -2.51 7.67 15.92
C ARG A 186 -1.94 9.05 16.27
N LEU A 187 -2.23 10.08 15.48
CA LEU A 187 -1.70 11.45 15.62
C LEU A 187 -0.16 11.51 15.51
N ASP A 188 0.46 10.49 14.92
CA ASP A 188 1.91 10.45 14.63
C ASP A 188 2.16 11.07 13.24
N PHE A 189 1.98 12.39 13.16
CA PHE A 189 2.13 13.15 11.91
C PHE A 189 3.57 13.13 11.35
N PRO A 190 4.65 13.13 12.17
CA PRO A 190 6.00 12.94 11.64
C PRO A 190 6.13 11.63 10.87
N LYS A 191 5.65 10.52 11.43
CA LYS A 191 5.69 9.21 10.78
C LYS A 191 4.79 9.16 9.53
N ALA A 192 3.65 9.86 9.55
CA ALA A 192 2.80 10.01 8.36
C ALA A 192 3.53 10.74 7.23
N LEU A 193 4.33 11.78 7.56
CA LEU A 193 5.18 12.49 6.59
C LEU A 193 6.28 11.59 6.02
N ASP A 194 6.90 10.72 6.82
CA ASP A 194 7.91 9.76 6.34
C ASP A 194 7.29 8.80 5.32
N PHE A 195 6.13 8.19 5.63
CA PHE A 195 5.43 7.32 4.68
C PHE A 195 5.03 8.08 3.41
N SER A 196 4.53 9.31 3.52
CA SER A 196 4.24 10.15 2.38
C SER A 196 5.49 10.53 1.59
N GLY A 197 6.63 10.67 2.25
CA GLY A 197 7.92 10.87 1.60
C GLY A 197 8.32 9.70 0.72
N TYR A 198 8.14 8.45 1.19
CA TYR A 198 8.35 7.26 0.36
C TYR A 198 7.35 7.17 -0.79
N GLN A 199 6.09 7.60 -0.59
CA GLN A 199 5.11 7.69 -1.68
C GLN A 199 5.57 8.63 -2.79
N LEU A 200 6.14 9.80 -2.47
CA LEU A 200 6.69 10.73 -3.46
C LEU A 200 7.79 10.12 -4.33
N LEU A 201 8.57 9.16 -3.81
CA LEU A 201 9.64 8.50 -4.55
C LEU A 201 9.13 7.51 -5.61
N VAL A 202 7.94 6.93 -5.39
CA VAL A 202 7.39 5.87 -6.26
C VAL A 202 6.17 6.33 -7.08
N ALA A 203 5.51 7.41 -6.71
CA ALA A 203 4.35 7.94 -7.43
C ALA A 203 4.71 8.51 -8.81
N ASP A 204 3.78 8.41 -9.76
CA ASP A 204 3.86 9.09 -11.05
C ASP A 204 3.17 10.45 -10.98
N ASP A 205 2.05 10.55 -10.26
CA ASP A 205 1.38 11.82 -9.95
C ASP A 205 1.55 12.13 -8.46
N VAL A 206 2.18 13.27 -8.20
CA VAL A 206 2.51 13.72 -6.84
C VAL A 206 1.71 14.93 -6.39
N PHE A 207 0.83 15.47 -7.22
CA PHE A 207 0.04 16.68 -6.90
C PHE A 207 -0.77 16.50 -5.60
N SER A 208 -1.56 15.44 -5.52
CA SER A 208 -2.38 15.15 -4.34
C SER A 208 -1.52 14.85 -3.10
N LEU A 209 -0.37 14.23 -3.28
CA LEU A 209 0.55 13.93 -2.16
C LEU A 209 1.11 15.21 -1.53
N TYR A 210 1.45 16.24 -2.33
CA TYR A 210 1.89 17.52 -1.77
C TYR A 210 0.77 18.22 -0.98
N LEU A 211 -0.49 18.12 -1.42
CA LEU A 211 -1.63 18.66 -0.66
C LEU A 211 -1.78 17.96 0.69
N GLU A 212 -1.77 16.62 0.70
CA GLU A 212 -1.85 15.84 1.93
C GLU A 212 -0.69 16.14 2.88
N ARG A 213 0.52 16.33 2.36
CA ARG A 213 1.71 16.69 3.15
C ARG A 213 1.59 18.08 3.75
N ALA A 214 1.05 19.05 3.00
CA ALA A 214 0.77 20.38 3.52
C ALA A 214 -0.19 20.32 4.71
N GLU A 215 -1.24 19.50 4.64
CA GLU A 215 -2.17 19.28 5.76
C GLU A 215 -1.47 18.68 6.98
N LEU A 216 -0.56 17.72 6.78
CA LEU A 216 0.22 17.12 7.87
C LEU A 216 1.13 18.16 8.54
N TRP A 217 1.76 19.05 7.76
CA TRP A 217 2.57 20.14 8.30
C TRP A 217 1.74 21.17 9.08
N VAL A 218 0.51 21.46 8.63
CA VAL A 218 -0.44 22.29 9.40
C VAL A 218 -0.80 21.64 10.74
N LYS A 219 -1.03 20.31 10.75
CA LYS A 219 -1.28 19.56 12.00
C LYS A 219 -0.11 19.54 12.97
N LEU A 220 1.12 19.72 12.46
CA LEU A 220 2.35 19.86 13.25
C LEU A 220 2.64 21.30 13.68
N ASP A 221 1.78 22.26 13.33
CA ASP A 221 1.97 23.68 13.56
C ASP A 221 3.27 24.25 12.92
N VAL A 222 3.60 23.78 11.71
CA VAL A 222 4.75 24.22 10.93
C VAL A 222 4.30 24.83 9.59
N PRO A 223 3.65 26.02 9.61
CA PRO A 223 3.04 26.61 8.42
C PRO A 223 4.06 26.91 7.30
N THR A 224 5.30 27.20 7.65
CA THR A 224 6.36 27.44 6.66
C THR A 224 6.65 26.22 5.79
N MET A 225 6.55 25.00 6.33
CA MET A 225 6.69 23.77 5.57
C MET A 225 5.41 23.45 4.79
N ALA A 226 4.24 23.72 5.37
CA ALA A 226 2.97 23.57 4.65
C ALA A 226 2.93 24.46 3.40
N ILE A 227 3.37 25.72 3.50
CA ILE A 227 3.48 26.65 2.35
C ILE A 227 4.38 26.08 1.26
N LYS A 228 5.55 25.54 1.61
CA LYS A 228 6.47 24.91 0.63
C LYS A 228 5.84 23.75 -0.12
N GLU A 229 5.12 22.87 0.58
CA GLU A 229 4.40 21.76 -0.06
C GLU A 229 3.30 22.28 -1.01
N LEU A 230 2.56 23.34 -0.60
CA LEU A 230 1.55 23.98 -1.45
C LEU A 230 2.15 24.68 -2.67
N GLU A 231 3.34 25.27 -2.55
CA GLU A 231 4.07 25.87 -3.68
C GLU A 231 4.50 24.79 -4.69
N LEU A 232 4.94 23.62 -4.20
CA LEU A 232 5.23 22.47 -5.06
C LEU A 232 3.94 21.97 -5.76
N ALA A 233 2.84 21.84 -5.03
CA ALA A 233 1.54 21.49 -5.62
C ALA A 233 1.10 22.56 -6.66
N LEU A 234 1.30 23.84 -6.38
CA LEU A 234 0.94 24.93 -7.29
C LEU A 234 1.66 24.83 -8.65
N SER A 235 2.93 24.39 -8.65
CA SER A 235 3.70 24.16 -9.89
C SER A 235 3.15 23.02 -10.74
N LEU A 236 2.33 22.15 -10.17
CA LEU A 236 1.73 20.96 -10.80
C LEU A 236 0.21 21.08 -10.96
N ALA A 237 -0.37 22.24 -10.65
CA ALA A 237 -1.81 22.41 -10.60
C ALA A 237 -2.46 22.16 -11.97
N PRO A 238 -3.50 21.30 -12.03
CA PRO A 238 -4.07 20.83 -13.30
C PRO A 238 -4.92 21.86 -14.04
N ASN A 239 -5.36 22.94 -13.36
CA ASN A 239 -6.23 23.96 -13.94
C ASN A 239 -6.24 25.27 -13.11
N ASP A 240 -6.80 26.34 -13.67
CA ASP A 240 -6.87 27.69 -13.05
C ASP A 240 -7.65 27.71 -11.73
N GLY A 241 -8.65 26.85 -11.57
CA GLY A 241 -9.41 26.71 -10.32
C GLY A 241 -8.53 26.19 -9.18
N ALA A 242 -7.72 25.15 -9.44
CA ALA A 242 -6.75 24.64 -8.49
C ALA A 242 -5.68 25.71 -8.16
N ILE A 243 -5.17 26.42 -9.16
CA ILE A 243 -4.21 27.52 -8.98
C ILE A 243 -4.78 28.58 -8.04
N SER A 244 -6.00 29.05 -8.28
CA SER A 244 -6.67 30.07 -7.45
C SER A 244 -6.86 29.59 -6.01
N ALA A 245 -7.31 28.34 -5.81
CA ALA A 245 -7.52 27.77 -4.49
C ALA A 245 -6.21 27.66 -3.69
N LEU A 246 -5.13 27.19 -4.35
CA LEU A 246 -3.82 27.04 -3.71
C LEU A 246 -3.21 28.38 -3.32
N LYS A 247 -3.27 29.41 -4.19
CA LYS A 247 -2.80 30.76 -3.87
C LYS A 247 -3.51 31.33 -2.65
N LYS A 248 -4.84 31.19 -2.58
CA LYS A 248 -5.62 31.64 -1.42
C LYS A 248 -5.22 30.91 -0.13
N GLN A 249 -4.95 29.61 -0.22
CA GLN A 249 -4.51 28.80 0.93
C GLN A 249 -3.13 29.24 1.43
N ILE A 250 -2.19 29.48 0.51
CA ILE A 250 -0.85 30.00 0.81
C ILE A 250 -0.93 31.38 1.48
N GLU A 251 -1.72 32.30 0.94
CA GLU A 251 -1.94 33.62 1.53
C GLU A 251 -2.50 33.54 2.95
N THR A 252 -3.48 32.67 3.17
CA THR A 252 -4.08 32.45 4.50
C THR A 252 -3.04 31.98 5.53
N LEU A 253 -2.22 31.00 5.17
CA LEU A 253 -1.17 30.47 6.04
C LEU A 253 -0.06 31.50 6.30
N SER A 254 0.33 32.28 5.28
CA SER A 254 1.34 33.34 5.40
C SER A 254 0.88 34.47 6.34
N GLY A 255 -0.41 34.86 6.24
CA GLY A 255 -0.99 35.89 7.11
C GLY A 255 -1.13 35.45 8.57
N THR A 256 -1.25 34.15 8.83
CA THR A 256 -1.28 33.60 10.20
C THR A 256 0.13 33.54 10.80
N SER A 257 1.15 33.21 10.00
CA SER A 257 2.54 33.15 10.41
C SER A 257 3.11 34.52 10.81
N SER A 258 2.67 35.60 10.15
CA SER A 258 3.14 36.98 10.44
C SER A 258 2.53 37.59 11.71
N LYS A 259 1.50 36.99 12.29
CA LYS A 259 0.87 37.48 13.55
C LYS A 259 1.46 36.82 14.82
N LEU A 260 2.33 35.84 14.67
CA LEU A 260 2.97 35.11 15.76
C LEU A 260 4.41 35.61 16.06
N HIS A 261 4.86 36.65 15.36
CA HIS A 261 6.11 37.39 15.60
C HIS A 261 5.80 38.86 15.88
#